data_1db099fb92822312ed1ff15c8d9b99c3
#
_entry.id   1db099fb92822312ed1ff15c8d9b99c3
#
_cell.length_a   1.000
_cell.length_b   1.000
_cell.length_c   1.000
_cell.angle_alpha   90.00
_cell.angle_beta   90.00
_cell.angle_gamma   90.00
#
_symmetry.space_group_name_H-M   'P 1'
#
loop_
_entity.id
_entity.type
_entity.pdbx_description
1 polymer ?
#
loop_
_entity_poly.entity_id
_entity_poly.type
_entity_poly.pdbx_seq_one_letter_code
_entity_poly.pdbx_strand_id
1 'polypeptide(L)'
;MSHVYKIAAIAGDGIGNEVLPEGLRAVQAAARRFGLALQIDTFPWANCEYYAQHGDMMPPDWKAQLQGYDAIFFGAVGWPATVPDHVSLWGSLLKFRREFDQYINLRHVRLFDGVACPLAGRRAGDIDFFIVRENTEGEYTNLGGRLFEGTDREVVIQESVFTRHGTDRVMRYAFELANRRERKQLTVATKSNGIAISMPWWDERADAMGQHYPDVKTDKQHIDILAARFVLQPQRFDVVVASNLFGDILSDLGPACTGTIGIAPSANLNPERKFPSLFEPVHLSLIHISEPTRRRGI
;
A
#
# COMPACT_ATOMS: atom_id res chain seq x y z
N MET A 1 31.22 9.25 11.89
CA MET A 1 30.71 7.88 12.07
C MET A 1 29.65 7.65 11.00
N SER A 2 29.68 6.54 10.26
CA SER A 2 28.64 6.20 9.28
C SER A 2 27.34 5.92 10.06
N HIS A 3 26.21 6.45 9.57
CA HIS A 3 24.90 6.20 10.17
C HIS A 3 24.58 4.70 10.12
N VAL A 4 24.13 4.12 11.24
CA VAL A 4 23.67 2.74 11.31
C VAL A 4 22.15 2.76 11.20
N TYR A 5 21.62 2.21 10.11
CA TYR A 5 20.18 2.12 9.90
C TYR A 5 19.59 0.99 10.71
N LYS A 6 18.54 1.27 11.48
CA LYS A 6 17.85 0.30 12.30
C LYS A 6 16.60 -0.21 11.59
N ILE A 7 16.50 -1.52 11.43
CA ILE A 7 15.38 -2.19 10.77
C ILE A 7 14.67 -3.11 11.77
N ALA A 8 13.39 -2.89 12.00
CA ALA A 8 12.53 -3.80 12.75
C ALA A 8 11.97 -4.86 11.79
N ALA A 9 12.33 -6.12 11.99
CA ALA A 9 11.87 -7.23 11.18
C ALA A 9 10.72 -7.97 11.87
N ILE A 10 9.57 -8.08 11.19
CA ILE A 10 8.35 -8.71 11.71
C ILE A 10 7.88 -9.71 10.66
N ALA A 11 7.90 -11.00 10.98
CA ALA A 11 7.50 -12.05 10.05
C ALA A 11 5.98 -12.09 9.81
N GLY A 12 5.19 -11.88 10.87
CA GLY A 12 3.74 -12.05 10.82
C GLY A 12 3.33 -13.52 10.76
N ASP A 13 2.39 -13.86 9.88
CA ASP A 13 1.78 -15.18 9.76
C ASP A 13 2.29 -15.98 8.56
N GLY A 14 2.13 -17.30 8.62
CA GLY A 14 2.26 -18.23 7.50
C GLY A 14 3.50 -18.01 6.63
N ILE A 15 3.27 -17.66 5.37
CA ILE A 15 4.32 -17.42 4.36
C ILE A 15 5.29 -16.29 4.76
N GLY A 16 4.89 -15.38 5.65
CA GLY A 16 5.75 -14.33 6.16
C GLY A 16 7.01 -14.88 6.83
N ASN A 17 6.91 -16.03 7.49
CA ASN A 17 8.05 -16.73 8.10
C ASN A 17 9.05 -17.28 7.07
N GLU A 18 8.59 -17.57 5.86
CA GLU A 18 9.43 -18.07 4.77
C GLU A 18 10.08 -16.92 3.98
N VAL A 19 9.32 -15.86 3.69
CA VAL A 19 9.80 -14.79 2.81
C VAL A 19 10.61 -13.73 3.53
N LEU A 20 10.36 -13.48 4.82
CA LEU A 20 11.11 -12.48 5.58
C LEU A 20 12.63 -12.76 5.60
N PRO A 21 13.11 -13.99 5.90
CA PRO A 21 14.53 -14.29 5.87
C PRO A 21 15.17 -14.04 4.50
N GLU A 22 14.49 -14.40 3.41
CA GLU A 22 15.00 -14.19 2.05
C GLU A 22 15.03 -12.71 1.68
N GLY A 23 14.01 -11.95 2.05
CA GLY A 23 14.00 -10.51 1.92
C GLY A 23 15.13 -9.83 2.69
N LEU A 24 15.39 -10.26 3.93
CA LEU A 24 16.49 -9.74 4.74
C LEU A 24 17.86 -10.08 4.12
N ARG A 25 18.03 -11.27 3.52
CA ARG A 25 19.24 -11.61 2.76
C ARG A 25 19.48 -10.64 1.61
N ALA A 26 18.44 -10.29 0.86
CA ALA A 26 18.52 -9.32 -0.23
C ALA A 26 18.88 -7.91 0.29
N VAL A 27 18.22 -7.46 1.36
CA VAL A 27 18.51 -6.17 2.01
C VAL A 27 19.96 -6.10 2.50
N GLN A 28 20.44 -7.15 3.17
CA GLN A 28 21.82 -7.23 3.64
C GLN A 28 22.84 -7.25 2.49
N ALA A 29 22.52 -7.93 1.38
CA ALA A 29 23.37 -7.95 0.19
C ALA A 29 23.47 -6.56 -0.45
N ALA A 30 22.34 -5.86 -0.57
CA ALA A 30 22.30 -4.48 -1.02
C ALA A 30 23.07 -3.53 -0.10
N ALA A 31 22.91 -3.67 1.22
CA ALA A 31 23.63 -2.88 2.20
C ALA A 31 25.16 -3.05 2.07
N ARG A 32 25.64 -4.30 1.95
CA ARG A 32 27.07 -4.57 1.68
C ARG A 32 27.54 -3.93 0.38
N ARG A 33 26.74 -4.02 -0.68
CA ARG A 33 27.07 -3.45 -1.99
C ARG A 33 27.24 -1.93 -1.96
N PHE A 34 26.44 -1.25 -1.15
CA PHE A 34 26.41 0.21 -1.05
C PHE A 34 27.11 0.77 0.20
N GLY A 35 27.78 -0.06 0.98
CA GLY A 35 28.52 0.37 2.17
C GLY A 35 27.64 0.89 3.30
N LEU A 36 26.39 0.40 3.41
CA LEU A 36 25.45 0.79 4.46
C LEU A 36 25.60 -0.14 5.68
N ALA A 37 25.63 0.45 6.87
CA ALA A 37 25.60 -0.32 8.12
C ALA A 37 24.14 -0.52 8.55
N LEU A 38 23.77 -1.77 8.84
CA LEU A 38 22.42 -2.15 9.29
C LEU A 38 22.47 -2.80 10.66
N GLN A 39 21.52 -2.42 11.52
CA GLN A 39 21.11 -3.18 12.69
C GLN A 39 19.71 -3.72 12.41
N ILE A 40 19.51 -5.03 12.54
CA ILE A 40 18.23 -5.69 12.30
C ILE A 40 17.81 -6.40 13.57
N ASP A 41 16.66 -6.01 14.13
CA ASP A 41 16.07 -6.62 15.31
C ASP A 41 14.74 -7.28 14.92
N THR A 42 14.49 -8.48 15.43
CA THR A 42 13.28 -9.28 15.09
C THR A 42 12.27 -9.18 16.23
N PHE A 43 11.01 -9.00 15.86
CA PHE A 43 9.88 -8.90 16.79
C PHE A 43 8.90 -10.07 16.57
N PRO A 44 8.53 -10.83 17.64
CA PRO A 44 7.74 -12.06 17.54
C PRO A 44 6.23 -11.82 17.65
N TRP A 45 5.74 -10.63 17.38
CA TRP A 45 4.34 -10.24 17.50
C TRP A 45 3.80 -9.69 16.17
N ALA A 46 2.59 -9.16 16.13
CA ALA A 46 1.79 -8.83 14.96
C ALA A 46 1.48 -10.06 14.09
N ASN A 47 1.04 -11.13 14.76
CA ASN A 47 0.62 -12.37 14.15
C ASN A 47 -0.52 -13.03 14.94
N CYS A 48 -1.19 -13.99 14.33
CA CYS A 48 -2.34 -14.68 14.90
C CYS A 48 -1.96 -15.59 16.09
N GLU A 49 -0.72 -16.10 16.15
CA GLU A 49 -0.25 -16.88 17.29
C GLU A 49 -0.10 -16.00 18.53
N TYR A 50 0.48 -14.82 18.38
CA TYR A 50 0.58 -13.84 19.47
C TYR A 50 -0.82 -13.44 19.97
N TYR A 51 -1.77 -13.22 19.03
CA TYR A 51 -3.16 -12.93 19.39
C TYR A 51 -3.81 -14.04 20.19
N ALA A 52 -3.61 -15.29 19.80
CA ALA A 52 -4.17 -16.46 20.53
C ALA A 52 -3.65 -16.55 21.98
N GLN A 53 -2.42 -16.09 22.23
CA GLN A 53 -1.80 -16.14 23.56
C GLN A 53 -2.14 -14.91 24.42
N HIS A 54 -2.35 -13.73 23.81
CA HIS A 54 -2.41 -12.47 24.54
C HIS A 54 -3.73 -11.69 24.35
N GLY A 55 -4.57 -12.10 23.39
CA GLY A 55 -5.83 -11.40 23.07
C GLY A 55 -5.67 -10.10 22.29
N ASP A 56 -4.47 -9.72 21.91
CA ASP A 56 -4.16 -8.58 21.03
C ASP A 56 -3.08 -8.99 20.03
N MET A 57 -3.01 -8.32 18.88
CA MET A 57 -2.01 -8.59 17.83
C MET A 57 -0.61 -8.12 18.22
N MET A 58 -0.48 -7.17 19.11
CA MET A 58 0.77 -6.53 19.50
C MET A 58 0.77 -6.18 21.01
N PRO A 59 1.95 -6.10 21.64
CA PRO A 59 2.05 -5.67 23.05
C PRO A 59 1.60 -4.20 23.21
N PRO A 60 1.14 -3.78 24.40
CA PRO A 60 0.65 -2.42 24.62
C PRO A 60 1.66 -1.32 24.30
N ASP A 61 2.95 -1.59 24.44
CA ASP A 61 4.07 -0.68 24.23
C ASP A 61 4.73 -0.82 22.83
N TRP A 62 4.10 -1.53 21.90
CA TRP A 62 4.63 -1.78 20.55
C TRP A 62 5.14 -0.51 19.84
N LYS A 63 4.43 0.60 20.02
CA LYS A 63 4.80 1.87 19.40
C LYS A 63 6.11 2.41 19.94
N ALA A 64 6.30 2.36 21.26
CA ALA A 64 7.55 2.75 21.91
C ALA A 64 8.72 1.85 21.49
N GLN A 65 8.45 0.55 21.30
CA GLN A 65 9.47 -0.39 20.83
C GLN A 65 9.93 -0.06 19.40
N LEU A 66 9.03 0.38 18.51
CA LEU A 66 9.34 0.58 17.08
C LEU A 66 9.72 2.02 16.69
N GLN A 67 9.31 3.03 17.44
CA GLN A 67 9.46 4.45 17.01
C GLN A 67 10.90 4.89 16.79
N GLY A 68 11.88 4.17 17.32
CA GLY A 68 13.31 4.46 17.15
C GLY A 68 13.98 3.76 15.97
N TYR A 69 13.21 3.06 15.14
CA TYR A 69 13.70 2.40 13.93
C TYR A 69 13.55 3.30 12.70
N ASP A 70 14.42 3.12 11.72
CA ASP A 70 14.34 3.83 10.42
C ASP A 70 13.28 3.19 9.52
N ALA A 71 13.11 1.86 9.61
CA ALA A 71 12.15 1.11 8.83
C ALA A 71 11.62 -0.14 9.54
N ILE A 72 10.40 -0.52 9.19
CA ILE A 72 9.80 -1.81 9.52
C ILE A 72 9.82 -2.66 8.25
N PHE A 73 10.39 -3.85 8.32
CA PHE A 73 10.34 -4.85 7.27
C PHE A 73 9.36 -5.93 7.68
N PHE A 74 8.22 -5.98 7.01
CA PHE A 74 7.06 -6.76 7.42
C PHE A 74 6.81 -7.90 6.42
N GLY A 75 6.53 -9.09 6.92
CA GLY A 75 6.22 -10.25 6.09
C GLY A 75 4.77 -10.27 5.64
N ALA A 76 3.93 -10.98 6.38
CA ALA A 76 2.49 -11.09 6.08
C ALA A 76 1.69 -11.16 7.37
N VAL A 77 0.43 -10.72 7.34
CA VAL A 77 -0.49 -10.88 8.47
C VAL A 77 -1.86 -11.36 7.96
N GLY A 78 -2.44 -12.25 8.74
CA GLY A 78 -3.77 -12.79 8.53
C GLY A 78 -3.75 -14.31 8.38
N TRP A 79 -4.54 -14.97 9.22
CA TRP A 79 -4.83 -16.40 9.17
C TRP A 79 -6.30 -16.60 9.51
N PRO A 80 -7.22 -16.44 8.53
CA PRO A 80 -8.67 -16.39 8.76
C PRO A 80 -9.24 -17.62 9.47
N ALA A 81 -8.54 -18.75 9.39
CA ALA A 81 -8.94 -19.97 10.11
C ALA A 81 -8.86 -19.84 11.65
N THR A 82 -8.07 -18.92 12.17
CA THR A 82 -7.85 -18.70 13.61
C THR A 82 -8.26 -17.32 14.09
N VAL A 83 -7.98 -16.28 13.30
CA VAL A 83 -8.29 -14.90 13.63
C VAL A 83 -8.96 -14.22 12.43
N PRO A 84 -10.15 -13.65 12.57
CA PRO A 84 -10.82 -12.94 11.48
C PRO A 84 -9.96 -11.81 10.90
N ASP A 85 -9.98 -11.63 9.58
CA ASP A 85 -9.15 -10.64 8.88
C ASP A 85 -9.32 -9.22 9.40
N HIS A 86 -10.54 -8.83 9.76
CA HIS A 86 -10.77 -7.50 10.34
C HIS A 86 -10.08 -7.31 11.69
N VAL A 87 -9.87 -8.38 12.47
CA VAL A 87 -9.14 -8.31 13.75
C VAL A 87 -7.64 -8.21 13.50
N SER A 88 -7.10 -9.10 12.67
CA SER A 88 -5.66 -9.14 12.38
C SER A 88 -5.19 -7.86 11.69
N LEU A 89 -5.93 -7.38 10.68
CA LEU A 89 -5.60 -6.18 9.91
C LEU A 89 -5.70 -4.90 10.75
N TRP A 90 -6.81 -4.71 11.49
CA TRP A 90 -7.01 -3.55 12.36
C TRP A 90 -6.11 -3.57 13.59
N GLY A 91 -5.79 -4.76 14.09
CA GLY A 91 -4.93 -4.96 15.27
C GLY A 91 -3.44 -4.74 14.98
N SER A 92 -3.01 -4.73 13.72
CA SER A 92 -1.60 -4.61 13.34
C SER A 92 -1.36 -3.57 12.23
N LEU A 93 -1.50 -3.94 10.96
CA LEU A 93 -1.10 -3.12 9.81
C LEU A 93 -1.75 -1.72 9.79
N LEU A 94 -3.05 -1.63 10.06
CA LEU A 94 -3.74 -0.35 10.10
C LEU A 94 -3.34 0.51 11.32
N LYS A 95 -2.93 -0.11 12.44
CA LYS A 95 -2.34 0.63 13.58
C LYS A 95 -1.01 1.25 13.17
N PHE A 96 -0.11 0.51 12.49
CA PHE A 96 1.14 1.06 11.98
C PHE A 96 0.90 2.26 11.07
N ARG A 97 0.03 2.12 10.07
CA ARG A 97 -0.28 3.19 9.12
C ARG A 97 -0.76 4.47 9.80
N ARG A 98 -1.65 4.35 10.77
CA ARG A 98 -2.26 5.49 11.48
C ARG A 98 -1.34 6.11 12.52
N GLU A 99 -0.78 5.28 13.41
CA GLU A 99 -0.03 5.79 14.55
C GLU A 99 1.40 6.21 14.23
N PHE A 100 1.98 5.70 13.13
CA PHE A 100 3.23 6.18 12.56
C PHE A 100 3.02 7.14 11.40
N ASP A 101 1.79 7.62 11.21
CA ASP A 101 1.43 8.58 10.16
C ASP A 101 2.05 8.23 8.80
N GLN A 102 1.94 6.95 8.41
CA GLN A 102 2.40 6.42 7.13
C GLN A 102 1.36 6.73 6.06
N TYR A 103 1.19 8.00 5.76
CA TYR A 103 0.08 8.51 4.96
C TYR A 103 0.20 8.27 3.46
N ILE A 104 1.36 7.80 2.99
CA ILE A 104 1.57 7.36 1.62
C ILE A 104 1.65 5.85 1.57
N ASN A 105 0.82 5.21 0.77
CA ASN A 105 1.07 3.84 0.33
C ASN A 105 1.53 3.89 -1.12
N LEU A 106 2.81 3.57 -1.33
CA LEU A 106 3.44 3.60 -2.64
C LEU A 106 3.50 2.18 -3.21
N ARG A 107 2.91 1.98 -4.36
CA ARG A 107 2.83 0.71 -5.08
C ARG A 107 3.48 0.82 -6.45
N HIS A 108 4.49 0.01 -6.72
CA HIS A 108 5.15 -0.02 -8.02
C HIS A 108 4.56 -1.14 -8.88
N VAL A 109 4.02 -0.77 -10.04
CA VAL A 109 3.51 -1.71 -11.05
C VAL A 109 4.53 -1.79 -12.16
N ARG A 110 5.14 -2.97 -12.33
CA ARG A 110 6.18 -3.17 -13.34
C ARG A 110 6.08 -4.56 -13.96
N LEU A 111 6.18 -4.62 -15.28
CA LEU A 111 6.34 -5.86 -16.01
C LEU A 111 7.83 -6.21 -16.06
N PHE A 112 8.21 -7.27 -15.35
CA PHE A 112 9.58 -7.75 -15.29
C PHE A 112 9.90 -8.72 -16.43
N ASP A 113 11.20 -8.82 -16.76
CA ASP A 113 11.69 -9.85 -17.66
C ASP A 113 11.52 -11.24 -17.02
N GLY A 114 11.16 -12.23 -17.82
CA GLY A 114 10.92 -13.59 -17.34
C GLY A 114 9.56 -13.82 -16.65
N VAL A 115 8.73 -12.78 -16.45
CA VAL A 115 7.37 -12.91 -15.92
C VAL A 115 6.37 -12.98 -17.06
N ALA A 116 5.49 -13.98 -17.03
CA ALA A 116 4.41 -14.10 -18.02
C ALA A 116 3.36 -13.00 -17.81
N CYS A 117 3.24 -12.11 -18.80
CA CYS A 117 2.22 -11.06 -18.79
C CYS A 117 0.86 -11.63 -19.23
N PRO A 118 -0.23 -11.43 -18.47
CA PRO A 118 -1.57 -11.83 -18.87
C PRO A 118 -2.11 -11.03 -20.07
N LEU A 119 -1.58 -9.82 -20.30
CA LEU A 119 -1.98 -8.98 -21.42
C LEU A 119 -1.19 -9.33 -22.67
N ALA A 120 -1.89 -9.62 -23.75
CA ALA A 120 -1.30 -10.00 -25.03
C ALA A 120 -0.36 -8.91 -25.59
N GLY A 121 0.77 -9.34 -26.16
CA GLY A 121 1.69 -8.47 -26.89
C GLY A 121 2.52 -7.51 -26.03
N ARG A 122 2.57 -7.69 -24.72
CA ARG A 122 3.38 -6.87 -23.78
C ARG A 122 4.74 -7.50 -23.50
N ARG A 123 5.75 -6.67 -23.35
CA ARG A 123 7.14 -7.05 -23.04
C ARG A 123 7.63 -6.35 -21.79
N ALA A 124 8.67 -6.89 -21.17
CA ALA A 124 9.36 -6.24 -20.06
C ALA A 124 9.72 -4.78 -20.39
N GLY A 125 9.42 -3.87 -19.49
CA GLY A 125 9.62 -2.42 -19.65
C GLY A 125 8.44 -1.67 -20.31
N ASP A 126 7.50 -2.34 -20.95
CA ASP A 126 6.32 -1.66 -21.54
C ASP A 126 5.41 -1.07 -20.45
N ILE A 127 5.40 -1.67 -19.26
CA ILE A 127 4.57 -1.25 -18.13
C ILE A 127 5.50 -0.96 -16.95
N ASP A 128 5.56 0.31 -16.56
CA ASP A 128 6.34 0.80 -15.42
C ASP A 128 5.72 2.11 -14.91
N PHE A 129 4.91 2.02 -13.84
CA PHE A 129 4.29 3.19 -13.23
C PHE A 129 4.10 2.99 -11.73
N PHE A 130 3.86 4.08 -11.02
CA PHE A 130 3.60 4.08 -9.58
C PHE A 130 2.15 4.46 -9.28
N ILE A 131 1.59 3.83 -8.26
CA ILE A 131 0.34 4.24 -7.64
C ILE A 131 0.68 4.83 -6.27
N VAL A 132 0.26 6.08 -6.06
CA VAL A 132 0.33 6.80 -4.79
C VAL A 132 -1.05 6.78 -4.18
N ARG A 133 -1.25 5.90 -3.20
CA ARG A 133 -2.50 5.72 -2.48
C ARG A 133 -2.47 6.53 -1.19
N GLU A 134 -3.51 7.30 -0.91
CA GLU A 134 -3.78 7.83 0.43
C GLU A 134 -3.96 6.64 1.40
N ASN A 135 -3.42 6.73 2.62
CA ASN A 135 -3.26 5.53 3.46
C ASN A 135 -3.79 5.67 4.89
N THR A 136 -4.33 6.81 5.29
CA THR A 136 -4.69 7.09 6.69
C THR A 136 -6.12 7.56 6.89
N GLU A 137 -6.78 8.02 5.84
CA GLU A 137 -8.15 8.54 5.87
C GLU A 137 -8.98 8.03 4.68
N GLY A 138 -9.94 8.77 4.20
CA GLY A 138 -10.78 8.42 3.06
C GLY A 138 -11.87 7.42 3.44
N GLU A 139 -12.07 6.43 2.60
CA GLU A 139 -13.12 5.43 2.72
C GLU A 139 -12.84 4.38 3.82
N TYR A 140 -11.59 4.24 4.24
CA TYR A 140 -11.17 3.37 5.35
C TYR A 140 -11.25 4.05 6.73
N THR A 141 -11.98 5.15 6.83
CA THR A 141 -12.23 5.84 8.10
C THR A 141 -13.16 5.02 8.97
N ASN A 142 -12.82 4.86 10.26
CA ASN A 142 -13.68 4.17 11.23
C ASN A 142 -14.73 5.11 11.84
N LEU A 143 -15.51 5.75 10.97
CA LEU A 143 -16.63 6.61 11.34
C LEU A 143 -17.93 6.06 10.76
N GLY A 144 -18.92 5.88 11.61
CA GLY A 144 -20.20 5.32 11.25
C GLY A 144 -20.84 4.59 12.41
N GLY A 145 -21.83 3.77 12.10
CA GLY A 145 -22.54 2.98 13.11
C GLY A 145 -23.71 2.21 12.54
N ARG A 146 -24.38 1.49 13.44
CA ARG A 146 -25.60 0.76 13.14
C ARG A 146 -26.73 1.23 14.03
N LEU A 147 -27.92 1.31 13.47
CA LEU A 147 -29.18 1.57 14.16
C LEU A 147 -30.13 0.43 13.91
N PHE A 148 -30.97 0.09 14.90
CA PHE A 148 -31.98 -0.98 14.84
C PHE A 148 -31.39 -2.35 14.43
N GLU A 149 -30.22 -2.66 14.94
CA GLU A 149 -29.44 -3.85 14.61
C GLU A 149 -30.28 -5.13 14.79
N GLY A 150 -30.19 -6.03 13.80
CA GLY A 150 -30.92 -7.31 13.82
C GLY A 150 -32.41 -7.23 13.49
N THR A 151 -32.92 -6.06 13.06
CA THR A 151 -34.31 -5.88 12.62
C THR A 151 -34.39 -5.54 11.13
N ASP A 152 -35.59 -5.62 10.56
CA ASP A 152 -35.88 -5.22 9.18
C ASP A 152 -35.69 -3.72 8.91
N ARG A 153 -35.55 -2.91 9.96
CA ARG A 153 -35.26 -1.47 9.89
C ARG A 153 -33.79 -1.13 10.13
N GLU A 154 -32.91 -2.13 10.13
CA GLU A 154 -31.50 -1.89 10.35
C GLU A 154 -30.92 -0.89 9.37
N VAL A 155 -30.18 0.08 9.89
CA VAL A 155 -29.46 1.10 9.13
C VAL A 155 -27.99 1.00 9.46
N VAL A 156 -27.14 0.93 8.44
CA VAL A 156 -25.68 0.93 8.56
C VAL A 156 -25.13 2.15 7.86
N ILE A 157 -24.30 2.91 8.56
CA ILE A 157 -23.65 4.11 8.03
C ILE A 157 -22.14 3.91 8.13
N GLN A 158 -21.45 4.13 7.02
CA GLN A 158 -19.99 4.22 6.94
C GLN A 158 -19.63 5.54 6.26
N GLU A 159 -18.92 6.41 6.96
CA GLU A 159 -18.52 7.71 6.44
C GLU A 159 -17.16 7.65 5.73
N SER A 160 -17.01 8.40 4.63
CA SER A 160 -15.71 8.68 4.00
C SER A 160 -15.25 10.07 4.41
N VAL A 161 -14.07 10.17 4.99
CA VAL A 161 -13.53 11.43 5.51
C VAL A 161 -12.30 11.84 4.73
N PHE A 162 -12.34 13.04 4.15
CA PHE A 162 -11.23 13.65 3.44
C PHE A 162 -10.88 14.97 4.11
N THR A 163 -9.68 15.08 4.66
CA THR A 163 -9.20 16.33 5.23
C THR A 163 -8.33 17.08 4.24
N ARG A 164 -8.30 18.41 4.33
CA ARG A 164 -7.39 19.20 3.52
C ARG A 164 -5.93 18.82 3.75
N HIS A 165 -5.58 18.58 5.02
CA HIS A 165 -4.24 18.16 5.39
C HIS A 165 -3.84 16.83 4.73
N GLY A 166 -4.67 15.79 4.86
CA GLY A 166 -4.41 14.48 4.29
C GLY A 166 -4.37 14.50 2.76
N THR A 167 -5.34 15.17 2.12
CA THR A 167 -5.41 15.27 0.66
C THR A 167 -4.25 16.08 0.09
N ASP A 168 -3.91 17.24 0.67
CA ASP A 168 -2.84 18.08 0.15
C ASP A 168 -1.47 17.41 0.24
N ARG A 169 -1.20 16.64 1.31
CA ARG A 169 0.09 15.96 1.48
C ARG A 169 0.26 14.77 0.52
N VAL A 170 -0.80 14.01 0.25
CA VAL A 170 -0.74 12.92 -0.75
C VAL A 170 -0.60 13.47 -2.16
N MET A 171 -1.33 14.53 -2.51
CA MET A 171 -1.18 15.22 -3.78
C MET A 171 0.25 15.74 -3.98
N ARG A 172 0.81 16.43 -2.98
CA ARG A 172 2.19 16.93 -3.04
C ARG A 172 3.18 15.81 -3.32
N TYR A 173 3.09 14.70 -2.59
CA TYR A 173 3.97 13.55 -2.80
C TYR A 173 3.86 13.00 -4.23
N ALA A 174 2.65 12.86 -4.74
CA ALA A 174 2.41 12.35 -6.09
C ALA A 174 2.97 13.29 -7.18
N PHE A 175 2.78 14.60 -7.04
CA PHE A 175 3.35 15.59 -7.96
C PHE A 175 4.88 15.61 -7.89
N GLU A 176 5.45 15.54 -6.69
CA GLU A 176 6.91 15.46 -6.52
C GLU A 176 7.49 14.20 -7.15
N LEU A 177 6.82 13.06 -6.98
CA LEU A 177 7.22 11.81 -7.61
C LEU A 177 7.15 11.92 -9.14
N ALA A 178 6.04 12.40 -9.69
CA ALA A 178 5.88 12.61 -11.14
C ALA A 178 6.93 13.58 -11.69
N ASN A 179 7.23 14.67 -10.99
CA ASN A 179 8.22 15.64 -11.43
C ASN A 179 9.66 15.09 -11.49
N ARG A 180 9.97 14.06 -10.69
CA ARG A 180 11.28 13.37 -10.71
C ARG A 180 11.36 12.28 -11.80
N ARG A 181 10.22 11.83 -12.33
CA ARG A 181 10.19 10.82 -13.40
C ARG A 181 10.38 11.49 -14.76
N GLU A 182 10.91 10.74 -15.71
CA GLU A 182 11.25 11.26 -17.05
C GLU A 182 10.00 11.74 -17.81
N ARG A 183 8.88 11.00 -17.70
CA ARG A 183 7.64 11.32 -18.41
C ARG A 183 6.87 12.48 -17.81
N LYS A 184 7.10 12.81 -16.55
CA LYS A 184 6.43 13.89 -15.81
C LYS A 184 4.91 13.89 -15.99
N GLN A 185 4.28 12.72 -15.84
CA GLN A 185 2.84 12.55 -16.04
C GLN A 185 2.17 12.07 -14.76
N LEU A 186 1.11 12.75 -14.33
CA LEU A 186 0.28 12.39 -13.20
C LEU A 186 -1.17 12.19 -13.64
N THR A 187 -1.72 11.01 -13.35
CA THR A 187 -3.15 10.72 -13.49
C THR A 187 -3.81 10.76 -12.12
N VAL A 188 -4.84 11.56 -11.95
CA VAL A 188 -5.64 11.68 -10.73
C VAL A 188 -6.86 10.78 -10.87
N ALA A 189 -6.94 9.74 -10.03
CA ALA A 189 -8.12 8.89 -9.93
C ALA A 189 -9.23 9.62 -9.20
N THR A 190 -10.42 9.69 -9.79
CA THR A 190 -11.56 10.40 -9.24
C THR A 190 -12.88 9.68 -9.55
N LYS A 191 -13.98 10.13 -8.96
CA LYS A 191 -15.36 9.74 -9.35
C LYS A 191 -16.29 10.95 -9.19
N SER A 192 -15.83 12.13 -9.56
CA SER A 192 -16.55 13.40 -9.37
C SER A 192 -17.89 13.49 -10.12
N ASN A 193 -18.09 12.64 -11.14
CA ASN A 193 -19.40 12.54 -11.81
C ASN A 193 -20.45 11.73 -11.02
N GLY A 194 -20.07 11.02 -9.97
CA GLY A 194 -20.97 10.15 -9.19
C GLY A 194 -20.93 10.40 -7.68
N ILE A 195 -19.78 10.79 -7.14
CA ILE A 195 -19.61 11.14 -5.72
C ILE A 195 -19.55 12.66 -5.61
N ALA A 196 -20.70 13.27 -5.43
CA ALA A 196 -20.95 14.68 -5.72
C ALA A 196 -20.31 15.71 -4.73
N ILE A 197 -19.79 15.29 -3.59
CA ILE A 197 -19.23 16.19 -2.58
C ILE A 197 -17.71 16.02 -2.49
N SER A 198 -17.24 14.84 -2.08
CA SER A 198 -15.82 14.63 -1.79
C SER A 198 -14.94 14.58 -3.04
N MET A 199 -15.41 14.00 -4.15
CA MET A 199 -14.58 13.83 -5.34
C MET A 199 -14.42 15.09 -6.20
N PRO A 200 -15.41 15.98 -6.39
CA PRO A 200 -15.15 17.30 -6.96
C PRO A 200 -14.14 18.11 -6.13
N TRP A 201 -14.25 18.04 -4.80
CA TRP A 201 -13.30 18.70 -3.92
C TRP A 201 -11.89 18.07 -4.02
N TRP A 202 -11.78 16.75 -4.14
CA TRP A 202 -10.51 16.05 -4.44
C TRP A 202 -9.88 16.57 -5.75
N ASP A 203 -10.69 16.75 -6.79
CA ASP A 203 -10.26 17.30 -8.07
C ASP A 203 -9.77 18.75 -7.94
N GLU A 204 -10.45 19.58 -7.15
CA GLU A 204 -10.03 20.96 -6.84
C GLU A 204 -8.67 20.99 -6.12
N ARG A 205 -8.44 20.05 -5.19
CA ARG A 205 -7.15 19.97 -4.48
C ARG A 205 -6.02 19.55 -5.43
N ALA A 206 -6.30 18.64 -6.35
CA ALA A 206 -5.33 18.26 -7.38
C ALA A 206 -4.99 19.42 -8.31
N ASP A 207 -6.00 20.20 -8.75
CA ASP A 207 -5.79 21.38 -9.59
C ASP A 207 -4.97 22.45 -8.86
N ALA A 208 -5.30 22.73 -7.60
CA ALA A 208 -4.56 23.68 -6.77
C ALA A 208 -3.10 23.26 -6.56
N MET A 209 -2.83 21.97 -6.34
CA MET A 209 -1.48 21.46 -6.22
C MET A 209 -0.72 21.54 -7.55
N GLY A 210 -1.39 21.23 -8.67
CA GLY A 210 -0.81 21.29 -10.02
C GLY A 210 -0.22 22.63 -10.39
N GLN A 211 -0.77 23.72 -9.85
CA GLN A 211 -0.23 25.08 -10.07
C GLN A 211 1.21 25.25 -9.57
N HIS A 212 1.63 24.46 -8.60
CA HIS A 212 3.00 24.45 -8.08
C HIS A 212 3.98 23.58 -8.89
N TYR A 213 3.46 22.78 -9.84
CA TYR A 213 4.25 21.84 -10.66
C TYR A 213 3.92 21.98 -12.15
N PRO A 214 4.23 23.12 -12.78
CA PRO A 214 3.82 23.44 -14.15
C PRO A 214 4.40 22.49 -15.21
N ASP A 215 5.49 21.79 -14.90
CA ASP A 215 6.12 20.82 -15.80
C ASP A 215 5.43 19.45 -15.78
N VAL A 216 4.56 19.18 -14.79
CA VAL A 216 3.87 17.90 -14.66
C VAL A 216 2.57 17.93 -15.45
N LYS A 217 2.46 17.06 -16.45
CA LYS A 217 1.23 16.87 -17.23
C LYS A 217 0.22 16.10 -16.39
N THR A 218 -0.89 16.74 -16.06
CA THR A 218 -1.94 16.14 -15.21
C THR A 218 -3.18 15.84 -16.02
N ASP A 219 -3.73 14.63 -15.85
CA ASP A 219 -5.07 14.27 -16.31
C ASP A 219 -5.90 13.69 -15.16
N LYS A 220 -7.21 13.89 -15.20
CA LYS A 220 -8.18 13.32 -14.23
C LYS A 220 -9.00 12.25 -14.92
N GLN A 221 -9.14 11.09 -14.28
CA GLN A 221 -9.88 9.97 -14.85
C GLN A 221 -10.83 9.37 -13.80
N HIS A 222 -12.08 9.18 -14.19
CA HIS A 222 -13.02 8.45 -13.34
C HIS A 222 -12.57 7.00 -13.15
N ILE A 223 -12.71 6.48 -11.94
CA ILE A 223 -12.14 5.20 -11.51
C ILE A 223 -12.56 4.02 -12.40
N ASP A 224 -13.79 4.02 -12.89
CA ASP A 224 -14.30 2.97 -13.77
C ASP A 224 -13.57 2.92 -15.12
N ILE A 225 -13.43 4.05 -15.80
CA ILE A 225 -12.67 4.11 -17.06
C ILE A 225 -11.15 3.98 -16.82
N LEU A 226 -10.66 4.45 -15.67
CA LEU A 226 -9.26 4.28 -15.30
C LEU A 226 -8.91 2.80 -15.12
N ALA A 227 -9.76 2.03 -14.43
CA ALA A 227 -9.61 0.59 -14.28
C ALA A 227 -9.61 -0.13 -15.64
N ALA A 228 -10.54 0.23 -16.55
CA ALA A 228 -10.55 -0.31 -17.91
C ALA A 228 -9.25 0.00 -18.66
N ARG A 229 -8.70 1.21 -18.50
CA ARG A 229 -7.45 1.63 -19.15
C ARG A 229 -6.21 0.95 -18.57
N PHE A 230 -6.22 0.50 -17.31
CA PHE A 230 -5.15 -0.34 -16.77
C PHE A 230 -5.01 -1.64 -17.54
N VAL A 231 -6.12 -2.19 -18.03
CA VAL A 231 -6.13 -3.40 -18.88
C VAL A 231 -5.79 -3.06 -20.33
N LEU A 232 -6.45 -2.04 -20.90
CA LEU A 232 -6.38 -1.73 -22.33
C LEU A 232 -5.08 -0.99 -22.73
N GLN A 233 -4.61 -0.09 -21.86
CA GLN A 233 -3.52 0.85 -22.16
C GLN A 233 -2.60 1.08 -20.95
N PRO A 234 -2.10 0.04 -20.26
CA PRO A 234 -1.30 0.21 -19.03
C PRO A 234 -0.03 1.02 -19.23
N GLN A 235 0.55 0.96 -20.43
CA GLN A 235 1.79 1.69 -20.80
C GLN A 235 1.64 3.22 -20.77
N ARG A 236 0.42 3.73 -20.75
CA ARG A 236 0.19 5.19 -20.72
C ARG A 236 0.48 5.82 -19.37
N PHE A 237 0.42 5.05 -18.28
CA PHE A 237 0.56 5.58 -16.92
C PHE A 237 2.01 5.76 -16.52
N ASP A 238 2.26 6.77 -15.70
CA ASP A 238 3.58 7.10 -15.12
C ASP A 238 3.49 7.19 -13.60
N VAL A 239 2.65 8.10 -13.08
CA VAL A 239 2.22 8.15 -11.69
C VAL A 239 0.71 8.28 -11.64
N VAL A 240 0.06 7.52 -10.76
CA VAL A 240 -1.38 7.59 -10.50
C VAL A 240 -1.57 7.93 -9.03
N VAL A 241 -2.32 8.99 -8.72
CA VAL A 241 -2.72 9.31 -7.34
C VAL A 241 -4.18 8.95 -7.13
N ALA A 242 -4.48 8.34 -5.98
CA ALA A 242 -5.82 7.87 -5.67
C ALA A 242 -6.14 7.99 -4.17
N SER A 243 -7.46 8.09 -3.86
CA SER A 243 -7.97 7.92 -2.50
C SER A 243 -7.64 6.53 -1.96
N ASN A 244 -7.92 6.31 -0.70
CA ASN A 244 -7.58 5.05 -0.04
C ASN A 244 -8.20 3.84 -0.73
N LEU A 245 -9.51 3.83 -0.98
CA LEU A 245 -10.20 2.72 -1.64
C LEU A 245 -9.82 2.59 -3.11
N PHE A 246 -9.80 3.70 -3.85
CA PHE A 246 -9.45 3.63 -5.27
C PHE A 246 -8.01 3.18 -5.47
N GLY A 247 -7.10 3.63 -4.61
CA GLY A 247 -5.71 3.22 -4.60
C GLY A 247 -5.53 1.75 -4.28
N ASP A 248 -6.35 1.20 -3.36
CA ASP A 248 -6.35 -0.22 -3.02
C ASP A 248 -6.71 -1.08 -4.23
N ILE A 249 -7.85 -0.80 -4.84
CA ILE A 249 -8.33 -1.52 -6.02
C ILE A 249 -7.31 -1.46 -7.17
N LEU A 250 -6.80 -0.26 -7.46
CA LEU A 250 -5.86 -0.07 -8.56
C LEU A 250 -4.50 -0.74 -8.32
N SER A 251 -4.06 -0.78 -7.06
CA SER A 251 -2.77 -1.38 -6.68
C SER A 251 -2.75 -2.90 -6.76
N ASP A 252 -3.91 -3.54 -6.86
CA ASP A 252 -4.07 -4.96 -7.14
C ASP A 252 -4.28 -5.22 -8.63
N LEU A 253 -5.10 -4.38 -9.27
CA LEU A 253 -5.35 -4.46 -10.70
C LEU A 253 -4.07 -4.29 -11.54
N GLY A 254 -3.20 -3.34 -11.15
CA GLY A 254 -1.94 -3.11 -11.84
C GLY A 254 -1.05 -4.36 -11.91
N PRO A 255 -0.66 -4.93 -10.76
CA PRO A 255 0.11 -6.18 -10.69
C PRO A 255 -0.61 -7.37 -11.34
N ALA A 256 -1.94 -7.45 -11.28
CA ALA A 256 -2.69 -8.47 -12.00
C ALA A 256 -2.50 -8.35 -13.52
N CYS A 257 -2.48 -7.13 -14.06
CA CYS A 257 -2.21 -6.88 -15.49
C CYS A 257 -0.76 -7.22 -15.91
N THR A 258 0.19 -7.18 -15.00
CA THR A 258 1.60 -7.51 -15.28
C THR A 258 1.99 -8.94 -14.89
N GLY A 259 1.08 -9.71 -14.29
CA GLY A 259 1.37 -11.05 -13.78
C GLY A 259 2.25 -11.06 -12.52
N THR A 260 2.37 -9.92 -11.83
CA THR A 260 3.30 -9.72 -10.70
C THR A 260 2.62 -9.60 -9.35
N ILE A 261 1.33 -9.96 -9.23
CA ILE A 261 0.56 -9.76 -7.99
C ILE A 261 1.19 -10.46 -6.77
N GLY A 262 1.77 -11.63 -6.94
CA GLY A 262 2.45 -12.37 -5.86
C GLY A 262 3.85 -11.84 -5.49
N ILE A 263 4.39 -10.88 -6.23
CA ILE A 263 5.71 -10.27 -6.00
C ILE A 263 5.64 -8.73 -5.97
N ALA A 264 4.44 -8.17 -5.96
CA ALA A 264 4.24 -6.72 -5.96
C ALA A 264 4.68 -6.11 -4.62
N PRO A 265 5.54 -5.06 -4.64
CA PRO A 265 6.00 -4.41 -3.43
C PRO A 265 5.01 -3.35 -2.95
N SER A 266 4.97 -3.15 -1.64
CA SER A 266 4.23 -2.09 -0.98
C SER A 266 5.12 -1.33 -0.01
N ALA A 267 5.07 -0.02 -0.04
CA ALA A 267 5.73 0.83 0.94
C ALA A 267 4.72 1.77 1.60
N ASN A 268 4.56 1.64 2.91
CA ASN A 268 3.77 2.55 3.74
C ASN A 268 4.74 3.59 4.30
N LEU A 269 4.68 4.82 3.80
CA LEU A 269 5.71 5.81 4.03
C LEU A 269 5.25 6.92 4.97
N ASN A 270 6.13 7.29 5.90
CA ASN A 270 6.17 8.60 6.53
C ASN A 270 7.30 9.40 5.83
N PRO A 271 7.00 10.19 4.79
CA PRO A 271 8.03 10.85 3.97
C PRO A 271 8.94 11.81 4.73
N GLU A 272 8.44 12.42 5.81
CA GLU A 272 9.21 13.30 6.69
C GLU A 272 10.15 12.54 7.64
N ARG A 273 10.08 11.20 7.66
CA ARG A 273 10.90 10.31 8.50
C ARG A 273 10.83 10.64 10.00
N LYS A 274 9.69 11.13 10.47
CA LYS A 274 9.42 11.32 11.88
C LYS A 274 9.12 10.01 12.60
N PHE A 275 8.61 9.05 11.84
CA PHE A 275 8.31 7.69 12.25
C PHE A 275 8.83 6.69 11.22
N PRO A 276 9.02 5.42 11.59
CA PRO A 276 9.48 4.40 10.65
C PRO A 276 8.47 4.20 9.52
N SER A 277 8.97 4.07 8.30
CA SER A 277 8.20 3.59 7.17
C SER A 277 8.15 2.06 7.20
N LEU A 278 7.07 1.47 6.65
CA LEU A 278 6.89 0.02 6.60
C LEU A 278 6.94 -0.49 5.16
N PHE A 279 7.71 -1.53 4.94
CA PHE A 279 7.87 -2.20 3.65
C PHE A 279 7.37 -3.63 3.76
N GLU A 280 6.46 -3.99 2.86
CA GLU A 280 5.79 -5.29 2.83
C GLU A 280 5.50 -5.71 1.39
N PRO A 281 5.32 -6.99 1.09
CA PRO A 281 4.68 -7.41 -0.16
C PRO A 281 3.17 -7.15 -0.08
N VAL A 282 2.55 -6.90 -1.25
CA VAL A 282 1.11 -6.57 -1.33
C VAL A 282 0.24 -7.75 -0.94
N HIS A 283 0.44 -8.88 -1.58
CA HIS A 283 -0.33 -10.10 -1.38
C HIS A 283 0.59 -11.30 -1.15
N LEU A 284 0.84 -11.61 0.10
CA LEU A 284 1.43 -12.89 0.50
C LEU A 284 0.41 -13.83 1.16
N SER A 285 -0.79 -13.38 1.43
CA SER A 285 -1.89 -14.25 1.86
C SER A 285 -2.32 -15.16 0.71
N LEU A 286 -1.50 -16.12 0.44
CA LEU A 286 -1.53 -17.02 -0.71
C LEU A 286 -2.63 -18.07 -0.65
N ILE A 287 -3.41 -18.12 0.42
CA ILE A 287 -4.51 -19.08 0.54
C ILE A 287 -5.53 -18.88 -0.59
N HIS A 288 -5.69 -17.65 -1.07
CA HIS A 288 -6.67 -17.37 -2.11
C HIS A 288 -6.10 -17.24 -3.53
N ILE A 289 -4.81 -16.98 -3.71
CA ILE A 289 -4.26 -16.64 -5.03
C ILE A 289 -3.18 -17.61 -5.52
N SER A 290 -2.35 -18.19 -4.66
CA SER A 290 -1.20 -19.00 -5.09
C SER A 290 -1.37 -20.51 -4.93
N GLU A 291 -2.31 -21.00 -4.14
CA GLU A 291 -2.56 -22.43 -4.05
C GLU A 291 -2.89 -23.10 -5.40
N PRO A 292 -3.69 -22.50 -6.31
CA PRO A 292 -3.93 -23.10 -7.62
C PRO A 292 -2.69 -23.19 -8.50
N THR A 293 -1.70 -22.33 -8.32
CA THR A 293 -0.48 -22.31 -9.15
C THR A 293 0.58 -23.29 -8.66
N ARG A 294 0.69 -23.54 -7.37
CA ARG A 294 1.62 -24.55 -6.82
C ARG A 294 1.23 -25.98 -7.21
N ARG A 295 -0.06 -26.28 -7.40
CA ARG A 295 -0.54 -27.63 -7.79
C ARG A 295 -0.40 -27.93 -9.28
N ARG A 296 -0.06 -26.97 -10.13
CA ARG A 296 0.10 -27.15 -11.58
C ARG A 296 1.56 -27.17 -12.05
N GLY A 297 2.50 -27.06 -11.15
CA GLY A 297 3.94 -27.01 -11.45
C GLY A 297 4.68 -28.32 -11.15
N ILE A 298 4.07 -29.47 -11.38
CA ILE A 298 4.75 -30.79 -11.41
C ILE A 298 4.40 -31.45 -12.70
#